data_0f0b08774974794c94ca7f2c8b445d80
#
_entry.id   0f0b08774974794c94ca7f2c8b445d80
#
_cell.length_a   1.000
_cell.length_b   1.000
_cell.length_c   1.000
_cell.angle_alpha   90.00
_cell.angle_beta   90.00
_cell.angle_gamma   90.00
#
_symmetry.space_group_name_H-M   'P 1'
#
loop_
_entity.id
_entity.type
_entity.pdbx_description
1 polymer ?
#
loop_
_entity_poly.entity_id
_entity_poly.type
_entity_poly.pdbx_seq_one_letter_code
_entity_poly.pdbx_strand_id
1 'polypeptide(L)'
;MPARLWLNPLAPLLVLICLHVCVASADTPVPFGLPVQYRGAETVPGFDAVREASELANVDQAQVRLEETERRLGPYHPSLAAEFVQVAQLAMEAGDVSLAASLYDAALHNARVNNGLYGDQQLPILRGLLDLYLLTGDREGFEGR
;
A
#
# COMPACT_ATOMS: atom_id res chain seq x y z
N MET A 1 -19.61 73.90 5.06
CA MET A 1 -18.52 72.94 5.34
C MET A 1 -18.66 71.80 4.33
N PRO A 2 -17.78 71.66 3.32
CA PRO A 2 -17.90 70.60 2.30
C PRO A 2 -17.20 69.32 2.76
N ALA A 3 -17.95 68.20 2.62
CA ALA A 3 -17.46 66.87 2.87
C ALA A 3 -16.43 66.48 1.80
N ARG A 4 -15.21 66.10 2.23
CA ARG A 4 -14.17 65.57 1.35
C ARG A 4 -14.45 64.12 1.05
N LEU A 5 -14.80 63.80 -0.21
CA LEU A 5 -14.81 62.46 -0.78
C LEU A 5 -13.33 62.01 -0.88
N TRP A 6 -12.97 60.98 -0.13
CA TRP A 6 -11.72 60.25 -0.31
C TRP A 6 -11.91 59.30 -1.48
N LEU A 7 -11.42 59.66 -2.65
CA LEU A 7 -11.24 58.72 -3.76
C LEU A 7 -10.09 57.76 -3.41
N ASN A 8 -10.38 56.51 -3.28
CA ASN A 8 -9.41 55.47 -3.03
C ASN A 8 -8.74 55.08 -4.37
N PRO A 9 -7.42 55.37 -4.60
CA PRO A 9 -6.76 55.20 -5.88
C PRO A 9 -6.40 53.71 -6.18
N LEU A 10 -6.82 52.79 -5.30
CA LEU A 10 -6.47 51.36 -5.46
C LEU A 10 -7.58 50.53 -6.17
N ALA A 11 -8.72 51.13 -6.48
CA ALA A 11 -9.81 50.41 -7.15
C ALA A 11 -9.51 49.91 -8.58
N PRO A 12 -8.69 50.59 -9.41
CA PRO A 12 -8.43 50.11 -10.77
C PRO A 12 -7.43 48.96 -10.84
N LEU A 13 -6.62 48.74 -9.78
CA LEU A 13 -5.57 47.67 -9.81
C LEU A 13 -6.16 46.28 -9.57
N LEU A 14 -7.26 46.18 -8.80
CA LEU A 14 -7.94 44.91 -8.50
C LEU A 14 -8.73 44.37 -9.69
N VAL A 15 -9.21 45.23 -10.57
CA VAL A 15 -9.94 44.82 -11.80
C VAL A 15 -8.98 44.23 -12.85
N LEU A 16 -7.74 44.72 -12.89
CA LEU A 16 -6.75 44.26 -13.87
C LEU A 16 -6.20 42.86 -13.54
N ILE A 17 -6.18 42.50 -12.24
CA ILE A 17 -5.69 41.16 -11.81
C ILE A 17 -6.70 40.07 -12.08
N CYS A 18 -8.02 40.37 -12.04
CA CYS A 18 -9.04 39.38 -12.38
C CYS A 18 -9.15 39.03 -13.87
N LEU A 19 -8.65 39.88 -14.77
CA LEU A 19 -8.69 39.62 -16.21
C LEU A 19 -7.53 38.77 -16.75
N HIS A 20 -6.48 38.54 -15.94
CA HIS A 20 -5.30 37.76 -16.37
C HIS A 20 -5.31 36.30 -15.96
N VAL A 21 -6.30 35.81 -15.21
CA VAL A 21 -6.37 34.41 -14.74
C VAL A 21 -7.29 33.54 -15.64
N CYS A 22 -7.94 34.12 -16.63
CA CYS A 22 -8.90 33.41 -17.49
C CYS A 22 -8.37 32.96 -18.86
N VAL A 23 -7.06 32.98 -19.11
CA VAL A 23 -6.52 32.52 -20.41
C VAL A 23 -5.34 31.60 -20.20
N ALA A 24 -5.60 30.34 -19.86
CA ALA A 24 -4.71 29.21 -20.15
C ALA A 24 -5.46 27.88 -19.92
N SER A 25 -6.45 27.60 -20.72
CA SER A 25 -6.85 26.22 -20.99
C SER A 25 -7.01 26.10 -22.50
N ALA A 26 -5.86 26.11 -23.17
CA ALA A 26 -5.79 25.65 -24.55
C ALA A 26 -5.87 24.13 -24.52
N ASP A 27 -7.08 23.59 -24.68
CA ASP A 27 -7.28 22.21 -25.07
C ASP A 27 -6.57 21.98 -26.39
N THR A 28 -5.37 21.35 -26.32
CA THR A 28 -4.74 20.80 -27.52
C THR A 28 -5.54 19.56 -27.91
N PRO A 29 -6.17 19.52 -29.11
CA PRO A 29 -6.86 18.33 -29.55
C PRO A 29 -5.87 17.19 -29.74
N VAL A 30 -6.03 16.12 -28.97
CA VAL A 30 -5.25 14.89 -29.12
C VAL A 30 -5.74 14.20 -30.41
N PRO A 31 -4.90 13.96 -31.42
CA PRO A 31 -5.32 13.55 -32.75
C PRO A 31 -5.81 12.11 -32.90
N PHE A 32 -5.74 11.29 -31.88
CA PHE A 32 -6.18 9.91 -31.93
C PHE A 32 -6.76 9.42 -30.59
N GLY A 33 -8.05 9.07 -30.61
CA GLY A 33 -8.76 8.41 -29.53
C GLY A 33 -9.63 9.37 -28.73
N LEU A 34 -10.81 8.86 -28.34
CA LEU A 34 -11.66 9.53 -27.37
C LEU A 34 -10.81 9.77 -26.10
N PRO A 35 -10.81 10.98 -25.56
CA PRO A 35 -10.17 11.20 -24.26
C PRO A 35 -10.86 10.30 -23.25
N VAL A 36 -10.18 9.21 -22.88
CA VAL A 36 -10.55 8.49 -21.65
C VAL A 36 -10.25 9.49 -20.54
N GLN A 37 -11.25 10.29 -20.19
CA GLN A 37 -11.20 11.03 -18.95
C GLN A 37 -11.18 9.97 -17.86
N TYR A 38 -9.97 9.62 -17.41
CA TYR A 38 -9.83 9.09 -16.06
C TYR A 38 -10.33 10.21 -15.14
N ARG A 39 -11.64 10.20 -14.93
CA ARG A 39 -12.21 10.89 -13.79
C ARG A 39 -11.44 10.27 -12.63
N GLY A 40 -10.49 11.05 -12.07
CA GLY A 40 -9.67 10.57 -10.95
C GLY A 40 -10.60 9.83 -10.02
N ALA A 41 -10.22 8.64 -9.62
CA ALA A 41 -11.07 7.79 -8.82
C ALA A 41 -11.56 8.65 -7.65
N GLU A 42 -12.80 9.15 -7.80
CA GLU A 42 -13.53 9.73 -6.68
C GLU A 42 -13.66 8.54 -5.73
N THR A 43 -12.78 8.51 -4.73
CA THR A 43 -12.86 7.55 -3.65
C THR A 43 -14.25 7.74 -3.05
N VAL A 44 -15.14 6.81 -3.36
CA VAL A 44 -16.50 6.80 -2.78
C VAL A 44 -16.28 6.68 -1.28
N PRO A 45 -16.69 7.67 -0.48
CA PRO A 45 -16.49 7.62 0.97
C PRO A 45 -17.12 6.33 1.51
N GLY A 46 -16.30 5.44 2.10
CA GLY A 46 -16.72 4.14 2.60
C GLY A 46 -16.27 2.95 1.74
N PHE A 47 -15.87 3.12 0.47
CA PHE A 47 -15.38 2.01 -0.36
C PHE A 47 -14.02 1.50 0.16
N ASP A 48 -13.14 2.42 0.53
CA ASP A 48 -11.83 2.07 1.10
C ASP A 48 -11.98 1.36 2.45
N ALA A 49 -12.89 1.81 3.32
CA ALA A 49 -13.17 1.17 4.60
C ALA A 49 -13.74 -0.25 4.44
N VAL A 50 -14.60 -0.48 3.43
CA VAL A 50 -15.15 -1.82 3.15
C VAL A 50 -14.06 -2.74 2.59
N ARG A 51 -13.19 -2.22 1.73
CA ARG A 51 -12.06 -2.96 1.18
C ARG A 51 -11.08 -3.36 2.28
N GLU A 52 -10.67 -2.42 3.12
CA GLU A 52 -9.78 -2.65 4.26
C GLU A 52 -10.35 -3.68 5.24
N ALA A 53 -11.64 -3.58 5.59
CA ALA A 53 -12.31 -4.57 6.43
C ALA A 53 -12.36 -5.97 5.77
N SER A 54 -12.50 -6.04 4.45
CA SER A 54 -12.47 -7.30 3.69
C SER A 54 -11.06 -7.91 3.66
N GLU A 55 -10.02 -7.09 3.50
CA GLU A 55 -8.62 -7.54 3.51
C GLU A 55 -8.24 -8.09 4.88
N LEU A 56 -8.59 -7.39 5.97
CA LEU A 56 -8.39 -7.88 7.34
C LEU A 56 -9.14 -9.19 7.61
N ALA A 57 -10.40 -9.30 7.19
CA ALA A 57 -11.17 -10.54 7.35
C ALA A 57 -10.55 -11.73 6.59
N ASN A 58 -9.91 -11.47 5.45
CA ASN A 58 -9.17 -12.49 4.69
C ASN A 58 -7.91 -12.96 5.44
N VAL A 59 -7.20 -12.05 6.09
CA VAL A 59 -6.03 -12.37 6.94
C VAL A 59 -6.45 -13.24 8.12
N ASP A 60 -7.47 -12.83 8.86
CA ASP A 60 -7.98 -13.58 10.00
C ASP A 60 -8.39 -15.01 9.61
N GLN A 61 -9.12 -15.14 8.52
CA GLN A 61 -9.53 -16.46 8.02
C GLN A 61 -8.33 -17.31 7.58
N ALA A 62 -7.32 -16.69 6.99
CA ALA A 62 -6.10 -17.39 6.59
C ALA A 62 -5.28 -17.86 7.80
N GLN A 63 -5.20 -17.04 8.86
CA GLN A 63 -4.56 -17.42 10.11
C GLN A 63 -5.25 -18.61 10.77
N VAL A 64 -6.57 -18.61 10.86
CA VAL A 64 -7.34 -19.73 11.43
C VAL A 64 -7.06 -21.04 10.66
N ARG A 65 -6.98 -20.98 9.32
CA ARG A 65 -6.62 -22.14 8.50
C ARG A 65 -5.19 -22.61 8.73
N LEU A 66 -4.27 -21.69 8.88
CA LEU A 66 -2.86 -21.98 9.18
C LEU A 66 -2.73 -22.69 10.53
N GLU A 67 -3.37 -22.17 11.59
CA GLU A 67 -3.39 -22.78 12.92
C GLU A 67 -3.99 -24.20 12.90
N GLU A 68 -5.07 -24.40 12.14
CA GLU A 68 -5.67 -25.72 11.98
C GLU A 68 -4.72 -26.70 11.28
N THR A 69 -4.02 -26.23 10.24
CA THR A 69 -3.01 -27.04 9.53
C THR A 69 -1.85 -27.40 10.46
N GLU A 70 -1.34 -26.43 11.22
CA GLU A 70 -0.27 -26.63 12.19
C GLU A 70 -0.69 -27.65 13.29
N ARG A 71 -1.92 -27.52 13.82
CA ARG A 71 -2.44 -28.45 14.82
C ARG A 71 -2.56 -29.87 14.28
N ARG A 72 -2.96 -30.01 12.98
CA ARG A 72 -3.17 -31.31 12.34
C ARG A 72 -1.87 -31.99 11.92
N LEU A 73 -0.92 -31.24 11.39
CA LEU A 73 0.30 -31.77 10.77
C LEU A 73 1.53 -31.65 11.67
N GLY A 74 1.44 -30.82 12.70
CA GLY A 74 2.56 -30.47 13.60
C GLY A 74 3.33 -29.22 13.13
N PRO A 75 4.03 -28.54 14.07
CA PRO A 75 4.61 -27.20 13.84
C PRO A 75 5.78 -27.19 12.84
N TYR A 76 6.36 -28.33 12.54
CA TYR A 76 7.51 -28.43 11.63
C TYR A 76 7.18 -29.14 10.32
N HIS A 77 5.91 -29.29 9.99
CA HIS A 77 5.56 -29.93 8.73
C HIS A 77 6.05 -29.09 7.52
N PRO A 78 6.66 -29.72 6.48
CA PRO A 78 7.26 -28.98 5.35
C PRO A 78 6.29 -28.08 4.58
N SER A 79 4.99 -28.42 4.53
CA SER A 79 3.98 -27.61 3.84
C SER A 79 3.70 -26.27 4.51
N LEU A 80 3.97 -26.13 5.82
CA LEU A 80 3.70 -24.93 6.58
C LEU A 80 4.51 -23.73 6.09
N ALA A 81 5.74 -23.93 5.60
CA ALA A 81 6.54 -22.84 5.06
C ALA A 81 5.80 -22.06 3.94
N ALA A 82 5.15 -22.78 3.03
CA ALA A 82 4.37 -22.16 1.95
C ALA A 82 3.11 -21.49 2.47
N GLU A 83 2.43 -22.08 3.45
CA GLU A 83 1.23 -21.50 4.06
C GLU A 83 1.56 -20.23 4.85
N PHE A 84 2.64 -20.20 5.62
CA PHE A 84 3.15 -19.00 6.28
C PHE A 84 3.39 -17.85 5.27
N VAL A 85 4.03 -18.16 4.13
CA VAL A 85 4.28 -17.16 3.08
C VAL A 85 2.97 -16.59 2.52
N GLN A 86 1.97 -17.44 2.28
CA GLN A 86 0.66 -16.98 1.78
C GLN A 86 -0.03 -16.04 2.76
N VAL A 87 -0.03 -16.37 4.06
CA VAL A 87 -0.64 -15.51 5.07
C VAL A 87 0.17 -14.21 5.24
N ALA A 88 1.51 -14.28 5.14
CA ALA A 88 2.37 -13.10 5.18
C ALA A 88 2.08 -12.12 4.02
N GLN A 89 1.85 -12.64 2.81
CA GLN A 89 1.46 -11.82 1.65
C GLN A 89 0.12 -11.14 1.87
N LEU A 90 -0.88 -11.85 2.38
CA LEU A 90 -2.18 -11.25 2.73
C LEU A 90 -2.05 -10.17 3.81
N ALA A 91 -1.19 -10.40 4.82
CA ALA A 91 -0.92 -9.39 5.86
C ALA A 91 -0.23 -8.15 5.28
N MET A 92 0.69 -8.31 4.30
CA MET A 92 1.28 -7.17 3.59
C MET A 92 0.24 -6.37 2.81
N GLU A 93 -0.67 -7.05 2.11
CA GLU A 93 -1.76 -6.42 1.35
C GLU A 93 -2.72 -5.65 2.27
N ALA A 94 -2.98 -6.18 3.47
CA ALA A 94 -3.77 -5.53 4.51
C ALA A 94 -3.00 -4.42 5.27
N GLY A 95 -1.70 -4.23 5.00
CA GLY A 95 -0.86 -3.23 5.65
C GLY A 95 -0.34 -3.64 7.03
N ASP A 96 -0.57 -4.89 7.48
CA ASP A 96 -0.02 -5.39 8.74
C ASP A 96 1.40 -5.93 8.55
N VAL A 97 2.33 -4.96 8.49
CA VAL A 97 3.76 -5.21 8.32
C VAL A 97 4.36 -6.09 9.44
N SER A 98 3.89 -5.89 10.66
CA SER A 98 4.39 -6.61 11.84
C SER A 98 4.05 -8.09 11.77
N LEU A 99 2.79 -8.39 11.43
CA LEU A 99 2.34 -9.76 11.23
C LEU A 99 3.06 -10.40 10.04
N ALA A 100 3.18 -9.69 8.91
CA ALA A 100 3.88 -10.19 7.72
C ALA A 100 5.34 -10.57 8.04
N ALA A 101 6.07 -9.71 8.78
CA ALA A 101 7.45 -9.99 9.18
C ALA A 101 7.55 -11.26 10.02
N SER A 102 6.68 -11.41 11.02
CA SER A 102 6.68 -12.58 11.90
C SER A 102 6.36 -13.88 11.16
N LEU A 103 5.44 -13.82 10.19
CA LEU A 103 5.07 -14.98 9.37
C LEU A 103 6.17 -15.37 8.39
N TYR A 104 6.88 -14.41 7.78
CA TYR A 104 8.05 -14.72 6.95
C TYR A 104 9.18 -15.34 7.77
N ASP A 105 9.40 -14.88 9.01
CA ASP A 105 10.39 -15.49 9.90
C ASP A 105 10.03 -16.93 10.26
N ALA A 106 8.75 -17.19 10.55
CA ALA A 106 8.25 -18.54 10.81
C ALA A 106 8.42 -19.43 9.58
N ALA A 107 8.13 -18.92 8.38
CA ALA A 107 8.35 -19.61 7.12
C ALA A 107 9.82 -19.98 6.92
N LEU A 108 10.72 -19.01 7.15
CA LEU A 108 12.17 -19.20 7.00
C LEU A 108 12.70 -20.21 8.01
N HIS A 109 12.23 -20.14 9.26
CA HIS A 109 12.59 -21.11 10.29
C HIS A 109 12.16 -22.54 9.90
N ASN A 110 10.88 -22.70 9.48
CA ASN A 110 10.35 -23.99 9.05
C ASN A 110 11.13 -24.55 7.84
N ALA A 111 11.42 -23.70 6.84
CA ALA A 111 12.20 -24.09 5.67
C ALA A 111 13.62 -24.54 6.05
N ARG A 112 14.30 -23.86 6.99
CA ARG A 112 15.63 -24.22 7.47
C ARG A 112 15.64 -25.54 8.24
N VAL A 113 14.62 -25.78 9.06
CA VAL A 113 14.47 -27.05 9.81
C VAL A 113 14.31 -28.24 8.85
N ASN A 114 13.54 -28.07 7.78
CA ASN A 114 13.24 -29.15 6.85
C ASN A 114 14.29 -29.35 5.74
N ASN A 115 14.91 -28.27 5.26
CA ASN A 115 15.75 -28.31 4.06
C ASN A 115 17.20 -27.85 4.31
N GLY A 116 17.54 -27.55 5.57
CA GLY A 116 18.86 -27.02 5.94
C GLY A 116 18.99 -25.51 5.64
N LEU A 117 20.18 -24.97 5.97
CA LEU A 117 20.42 -23.51 5.93
C LEU A 117 20.50 -22.89 4.51
N TYR A 118 20.72 -23.70 3.47
CA TYR A 118 21.02 -23.23 2.11
C TYR A 118 20.09 -23.85 1.06
N GLY A 119 18.84 -24.17 1.43
CA GLY A 119 17.88 -24.75 0.50
C GLY A 119 17.26 -23.71 -0.45
N ASP A 120 17.04 -24.07 -1.71
CA ASP A 120 16.42 -23.20 -2.72
C ASP A 120 15.03 -22.72 -2.32
N GLN A 121 14.34 -23.46 -1.46
CA GLN A 121 13.02 -23.14 -0.95
C GLN A 121 13.00 -21.88 -0.06
N GLN A 122 14.16 -21.41 0.40
CA GLN A 122 14.29 -20.16 1.16
C GLN A 122 14.26 -18.91 0.26
N LEU A 123 14.59 -19.04 -1.03
CA LEU A 123 14.67 -17.89 -1.95
C LEU A 123 13.37 -17.09 -2.05
N PRO A 124 12.19 -17.71 -2.24
CA PRO A 124 10.93 -16.94 -2.28
C PRO A 124 10.60 -16.27 -0.94
N ILE A 125 10.97 -16.88 0.18
CA ILE A 125 10.76 -16.33 1.53
C ILE A 125 11.66 -15.11 1.74
N LEU A 126 12.94 -15.23 1.42
CA LEU A 126 13.92 -14.13 1.53
C LEU A 126 13.56 -12.97 0.60
N ARG A 127 13.00 -13.26 -0.59
CA ARG A 127 12.50 -12.23 -1.50
C ARG A 127 11.32 -11.48 -0.88
N GLY A 128 10.35 -12.19 -0.29
CA GLY A 128 9.21 -11.58 0.40
C GLY A 128 9.65 -10.69 1.57
N LEU A 129 10.63 -11.14 2.36
CA LEU A 129 11.25 -10.34 3.41
C LEU A 129 11.93 -9.08 2.85
N LEU A 130 12.68 -9.20 1.76
CA LEU A 130 13.32 -8.06 1.12
C LEU A 130 12.29 -7.04 0.64
N ASP A 131 11.23 -7.49 -0.03
CA ASP A 131 10.16 -6.63 -0.50
C ASP A 131 9.48 -5.89 0.67
N LEU A 132 9.24 -6.57 1.79
CA LEU A 132 8.70 -5.99 3.02
C LEU A 132 9.63 -4.90 3.60
N TYR A 133 10.93 -5.16 3.72
CA TYR A 133 11.88 -4.18 4.24
C TYR A 133 12.09 -2.98 3.29
N LEU A 134 12.01 -3.19 1.99
CA LEU A 134 12.04 -2.10 1.01
C LEU A 134 10.81 -1.19 1.14
N LEU A 135 9.64 -1.76 1.38
CA LEU A 135 8.41 -1.01 1.59
C LEU A 135 8.41 -0.20 2.89
N THR A 136 9.00 -0.76 3.94
CA THR A 136 9.05 -0.11 5.27
C THR A 136 10.26 0.81 5.44
N GLY A 137 11.27 0.70 4.59
CA GLY A 137 12.55 1.40 4.74
C GLY A 137 13.41 0.89 5.90
N ASP A 138 13.05 -0.23 6.51
CA ASP A 138 13.78 -0.83 7.64
C ASP A 138 14.97 -1.66 7.15
N ARG A 139 16.11 -0.97 6.93
CA ARG A 139 17.36 -1.62 6.54
C ARG A 139 18.02 -2.41 7.66
N GLU A 140 17.88 -1.95 8.91
CA GLU A 140 18.54 -2.59 10.07
C GLU A 140 17.91 -3.96 10.36
N GLY A 141 16.59 -4.07 10.25
CA GLY A 141 15.88 -5.33 10.38
C GLY A 141 16.31 -6.38 9.34
N PHE A 142 16.70 -5.96 8.14
CA PHE A 142 17.18 -6.86 7.10
C PHE A 142 18.63 -7.32 7.34
N GLU A 143 19.54 -6.41 7.74
CA GLU A 143 20.97 -6.73 7.94
C GLU A 143 21.21 -7.65 9.15
N GLY A 144 20.30 -7.71 10.09
CA GLY A 144 20.41 -8.53 11.31
C GLY A 144 19.98 -10.01 11.17
N ARG A 145 19.55 -10.47 9.96
CA ARG A 145 18.98 -11.81 9.73
C ARG A 145 19.75 -12.64 8.73
#